data_03401e2a427dfb304fa44b067e8fc263
#
_entry.id   03401e2a427dfb304fa44b067e8fc263
#
_cell.length_a   1.000
_cell.length_b   1.000
_cell.length_c   1.000
_cell.angle_alpha   90.00
_cell.angle_beta   90.00
_cell.angle_gamma   90.00
#
_symmetry.space_group_name_H-M   'P 1'
#
loop_
_entity.id
_entity.type
_entity.pdbx_description
1 polymer ?
#
loop_
_entity_poly.entity_id
_entity_poly.type
_entity_poly.pdbx_seq_one_letter_code
_entity_poly.pdbx_strand_id
1 'polypeptide(L)'
;IGKTKEFRTGGIGYNSFKGRLTEILRGEIFYLLKRLYLTFKIRKKYDYFFVVGDIVPVFFAWICKKDFFTYLVAYSSHYEGKLKLPWPSKFFLLSQKAKKIYTRDSLTANDLTLQLKKKVSFLGNPFMDKFFVRNKELKKSEFSIGLFPGSRFPEILDNFVLILEVLEALSDLRYFQKIQFNFAIVNALSSSKIKEIFQKRGWLNLEKIKNKYL
;
A
#
# COMPACT_ATOMS: atom_id res chain seq x y z
N ILE A 1 -7.91 -18.79 6.86
CA ILE A 1 -6.73 -18.72 7.71
C ILE A 1 -6.73 -17.42 8.56
N GLY A 2 -7.79 -17.15 9.30
CA GLY A 2 -7.88 -16.12 10.34
C GLY A 2 -7.78 -14.66 9.83
N LYS A 3 -8.31 -13.73 10.65
CA LYS A 3 -8.28 -12.29 10.38
C LYS A 3 -6.83 -11.78 10.30
N THR A 4 -6.51 -10.92 9.36
CA THR A 4 -5.24 -10.20 9.27
C THR A 4 -5.27 -9.02 10.23
N LYS A 5 -4.14 -8.75 10.89
CA LYS A 5 -3.95 -7.55 11.71
C LYS A 5 -3.40 -6.44 10.81
N GLU A 6 -4.03 -5.29 10.81
CA GLU A 6 -3.51 -4.13 10.07
C GLU A 6 -2.37 -3.48 10.86
N PHE A 7 -1.24 -3.25 10.18
CA PHE A 7 -0.10 -2.53 10.74
C PHE A 7 -0.33 -1.03 10.53
N ARG A 8 -0.35 -0.26 11.61
CA ARG A 8 -0.62 1.19 11.54
C ARG A 8 0.46 1.98 10.79
N THR A 9 1.72 1.51 10.86
CA THR A 9 2.87 2.20 10.24
C THR A 9 3.27 1.59 8.89
N GLY A 10 2.48 0.68 8.33
CA GLY A 10 2.73 0.04 7.05
C GLY A 10 3.66 -1.16 7.09
N GLY A 11 4.03 -1.66 8.29
CA GLY A 11 4.82 -2.88 8.50
C GLY A 11 6.25 -2.64 9.00
N ILE A 12 6.87 -3.70 9.51
CA ILE A 12 8.20 -3.68 10.19
C ILE A 12 9.34 -3.13 9.30
N GLY A 13 9.11 -2.97 8.01
CA GLY A 13 10.10 -2.48 7.04
C GLY A 13 10.17 -0.96 6.86
N TYR A 14 9.22 -0.19 7.41
CA TYR A 14 9.10 1.23 7.09
C TYR A 14 9.85 2.16 8.07
N ASN A 15 10.71 2.88 7.53
CA ASN A 15 11.41 4.17 7.71
C ASN A 15 11.80 4.75 9.08
N SER A 16 11.39 4.27 10.25
CA SER A 16 11.94 4.82 11.49
C SER A 16 12.26 3.75 12.53
N PHE A 17 13.41 3.91 13.19
CA PHE A 17 13.80 3.04 14.30
C PHE A 17 12.78 3.07 15.44
N LYS A 18 12.18 4.23 15.73
CA LYS A 18 11.11 4.40 16.74
C LYS A 18 9.84 3.65 16.34
N GLY A 19 9.46 3.68 15.07
CA GLY A 19 8.30 2.92 14.56
C GLY A 19 8.48 1.42 14.72
N ARG A 20 9.67 0.88 14.39
CA ARG A 20 10.00 -0.54 14.56
C ARG A 20 9.92 -0.99 16.03
N LEU A 21 10.44 -0.18 16.95
CA LEU A 21 10.41 -0.49 18.37
C LEU A 21 8.97 -0.52 18.90
N THR A 22 8.13 0.40 18.47
CA THR A 22 6.71 0.46 18.85
C THR A 22 5.92 -0.75 18.34
N GLU A 23 6.18 -1.22 17.13
CA GLU A 23 5.55 -2.41 16.57
C GLU A 23 5.99 -3.69 17.30
N ILE A 24 7.28 -3.79 17.66
CA ILE A 24 7.81 -4.86 18.49
C ILE A 24 7.10 -4.92 19.85
N LEU A 25 6.99 -3.78 20.54
CA LEU A 25 6.35 -3.67 21.86
C LEU A 25 4.84 -3.99 21.81
N ARG A 26 4.18 -3.80 20.68
CA ARG A 26 2.76 -4.16 20.45
C ARG A 26 2.51 -5.63 20.16
N GLY A 27 3.52 -6.47 20.25
CA GLY A 27 3.39 -7.91 20.06
C GLY A 27 3.27 -8.34 18.60
N GLU A 28 3.64 -7.50 17.63
CA GLU A 28 3.57 -7.83 16.21
C GLU A 28 4.55 -8.94 15.84
N ILE A 29 5.69 -9.02 16.53
CA ILE A 29 6.62 -10.15 16.39
C ILE A 29 5.94 -11.47 16.76
N PHE A 30 5.20 -11.52 17.87
CA PHE A 30 4.47 -12.74 18.26
C PHE A 30 3.43 -13.13 17.21
N TYR A 31 2.77 -12.15 16.62
CA TYR A 31 1.84 -12.40 15.51
C TYR A 31 2.57 -13.00 14.30
N LEU A 32 3.71 -12.45 13.90
CA LEU A 32 4.52 -12.97 12.79
C LEU A 32 5.05 -14.38 13.08
N LEU A 33 5.57 -14.62 14.27
CA LEU A 33 6.03 -15.95 14.70
C LEU A 33 4.90 -16.97 14.69
N LYS A 34 3.71 -16.60 15.18
CA LYS A 34 2.52 -17.44 15.10
C LYS A 34 2.14 -17.77 13.65
N ARG A 35 2.19 -16.78 12.76
CA ARG A 35 1.92 -16.98 11.32
C ARG A 35 2.97 -17.86 10.67
N LEU A 36 4.23 -17.66 10.97
CA LEU A 36 5.33 -18.50 10.50
C LEU A 36 5.14 -19.95 10.95
N TYR A 37 4.85 -20.17 12.23
CA TYR A 37 4.58 -21.50 12.78
C TYR A 37 3.40 -22.18 12.08
N LEU A 38 2.28 -21.47 11.88
CA LEU A 38 1.12 -22.00 11.17
C LEU A 38 1.47 -22.37 9.71
N THR A 39 2.19 -21.50 9.01
CA THR A 39 2.65 -21.77 7.63
C THR A 39 3.55 -23.00 7.60
N PHE A 40 4.47 -23.10 8.55
CA PHE A 40 5.36 -24.25 8.66
C PHE A 40 4.60 -25.55 8.96
N LYS A 41 3.59 -25.52 9.84
CA LYS A 41 2.74 -26.67 10.18
C LYS A 41 1.99 -27.19 8.95
N ILE A 42 1.44 -26.31 8.13
CA ILE A 42 0.62 -26.68 6.97
C ILE A 42 1.42 -26.94 5.70
N ARG A 43 2.74 -26.67 5.68
CA ARG A 43 3.60 -26.76 4.48
C ARG A 43 3.56 -28.14 3.78
N LYS A 44 3.32 -29.22 4.55
CA LYS A 44 3.25 -30.58 4.00
C LYS A 44 2.02 -30.81 3.14
N LYS A 45 0.97 -29.97 3.27
CA LYS A 45 -0.29 -30.06 2.54
C LYS A 45 -0.23 -29.41 1.15
N TYR A 46 0.86 -28.69 0.83
CA TYR A 46 0.99 -27.93 -0.40
C TYR A 46 2.32 -28.22 -1.08
N ASP A 47 2.29 -28.30 -2.40
CA ASP A 47 3.48 -28.52 -3.22
C ASP A 47 4.21 -27.21 -3.52
N TYR A 48 3.46 -26.13 -3.72
CA TYR A 48 3.97 -24.81 -4.08
C TYR A 48 3.37 -23.72 -3.21
N PHE A 49 4.10 -22.62 -3.04
CA PHE A 49 3.59 -21.38 -2.46
C PHE A 49 3.54 -20.28 -3.51
N PHE A 50 2.43 -19.55 -3.52
CA PHE A 50 2.32 -18.29 -4.23
C PHE A 50 2.39 -17.16 -3.20
N VAL A 51 3.40 -16.32 -3.33
CA VAL A 51 3.69 -15.23 -2.41
C VAL A 51 3.35 -13.91 -3.09
N VAL A 52 2.44 -13.15 -2.51
CA VAL A 52 2.06 -11.82 -3.00
C VAL A 52 2.31 -10.80 -1.89
N GLY A 53 3.06 -9.76 -2.18
CA GLY A 53 3.31 -8.70 -1.21
C GLY A 53 4.77 -8.23 -1.15
N ASP A 54 5.30 -8.23 0.05
CA ASP A 54 6.67 -7.82 0.36
C ASP A 54 7.59 -9.04 0.64
N ILE A 55 8.75 -8.76 1.27
CA ILE A 55 9.77 -9.79 1.53
C ILE A 55 9.44 -10.70 2.71
N VAL A 56 8.56 -10.31 3.63
CA VAL A 56 8.25 -11.10 4.83
C VAL A 56 7.58 -12.44 4.46
N PRO A 57 6.53 -12.48 3.64
CA PRO A 57 5.98 -13.74 3.19
C PRO A 57 6.93 -14.54 2.28
N VAL A 58 7.87 -13.90 1.57
CA VAL A 58 8.94 -14.60 0.83
C VAL A 58 9.85 -15.37 1.81
N PHE A 59 10.23 -14.73 2.91
CA PHE A 59 10.98 -15.38 3.98
C PHE A 59 10.23 -16.60 4.55
N PHE A 60 8.92 -16.50 4.75
CA PHE A 60 8.11 -17.62 5.24
C PHE A 60 8.12 -18.81 4.27
N ALA A 61 7.96 -18.54 2.97
CA ALA A 61 8.03 -19.57 1.94
C ALA A 61 9.41 -20.24 1.88
N TRP A 62 10.47 -19.43 1.98
CA TRP A 62 11.84 -19.92 1.99
C TRP A 62 12.13 -20.84 3.19
N ILE A 63 11.73 -20.45 4.42
CA ILE A 63 11.88 -21.28 5.62
C ILE A 63 11.13 -22.62 5.49
N CYS A 64 9.99 -22.63 4.81
CA CYS A 64 9.21 -23.84 4.60
C CYS A 64 9.88 -24.84 3.65
N LYS A 65 11.00 -24.47 3.00
CA LYS A 65 11.76 -25.30 2.05
C LYS A 65 10.91 -25.84 0.90
N LYS A 66 9.84 -25.15 0.55
CA LYS A 66 8.97 -25.44 -0.59
C LYS A 66 9.30 -24.53 -1.77
N ASP A 67 9.02 -25.02 -2.96
CA ASP A 67 9.13 -24.21 -4.16
C ASP A 67 8.09 -23.10 -4.12
N PHE A 68 8.48 -21.88 -4.51
CA PHE A 68 7.56 -20.75 -4.49
C PHE A 68 7.71 -19.83 -5.70
N PHE A 69 6.61 -19.19 -6.01
CA PHE A 69 6.48 -18.10 -6.96
C PHE A 69 6.20 -16.83 -6.17
N THR A 70 6.86 -15.73 -6.50
CA THR A 70 6.63 -14.47 -5.77
C THR A 70 6.25 -13.35 -6.71
N TYR A 71 5.28 -12.54 -6.28
CA TYR A 71 4.89 -11.31 -6.92
C TYR A 71 5.13 -10.15 -5.94
N LEU A 72 6.19 -9.38 -6.21
CA LEU A 72 6.68 -8.30 -5.36
C LEU A 72 5.93 -7.01 -5.67
N VAL A 73 4.78 -6.80 -5.05
CA VAL A 73 3.92 -5.62 -5.27
C VAL A 73 4.33 -4.40 -4.45
N ALA A 74 5.04 -4.61 -3.34
CA ALA A 74 5.40 -3.53 -2.42
C ALA A 74 6.54 -2.66 -2.94
N TYR A 75 7.31 -3.15 -3.92
CA TYR A 75 8.53 -2.51 -4.42
C TYR A 75 8.32 -1.93 -5.82
N SER A 76 8.88 -0.74 -6.06
CA SER A 76 8.85 -0.12 -7.38
C SER A 76 10.04 0.81 -7.58
N SER A 77 10.83 0.52 -8.64
CA SER A 77 11.95 1.37 -9.05
C SER A 77 11.51 2.73 -9.62
N HIS A 78 10.23 2.88 -9.98
CA HIS A 78 9.67 4.18 -10.38
C HIS A 78 9.66 5.19 -9.24
N TYR A 79 9.49 4.72 -7.98
CA TYR A 79 9.44 5.61 -6.81
C TYR A 79 10.79 5.74 -6.11
N GLU A 80 11.60 4.69 -6.16
CA GLU A 80 12.84 4.60 -5.38
C GLU A 80 14.10 4.81 -6.24
N GLY A 81 13.93 4.96 -7.56
CA GLY A 81 15.05 4.86 -8.51
C GLY A 81 15.62 3.44 -8.49
N LYS A 82 16.92 3.28 -8.24
CA LYS A 82 17.51 1.95 -8.06
C LYS A 82 17.00 1.32 -6.77
N LEU A 83 16.25 0.23 -6.92
CA LEU A 83 15.60 -0.44 -5.79
C LEU A 83 16.63 -0.99 -4.79
N LYS A 84 16.46 -0.64 -3.53
CA LYS A 84 17.26 -1.15 -2.41
C LYS A 84 16.44 -2.18 -1.65
N LEU A 85 16.60 -3.45 -2.01
CA LEU A 85 15.95 -4.53 -1.27
C LEU A 85 16.52 -4.60 0.16
N PRO A 86 15.66 -4.78 1.19
CA PRO A 86 16.13 -5.01 2.56
C PRO A 86 17.06 -6.22 2.63
N TRP A 87 18.12 -6.12 3.40
CA TRP A 87 18.93 -7.30 3.73
C TRP A 87 18.15 -8.21 4.69
N PRO A 88 18.06 -9.51 4.50
CA PRO A 88 18.72 -10.40 3.55
C PRO A 88 17.84 -10.85 2.34
N SER A 89 16.99 -9.99 1.81
CA SER A 89 16.00 -10.32 0.77
C SER A 89 16.60 -10.99 -0.46
N LYS A 90 17.78 -10.52 -0.87
CA LYS A 90 18.48 -11.11 -2.03
C LYS A 90 18.75 -12.60 -1.85
N PHE A 91 19.11 -12.99 -0.64
CA PHE A 91 19.39 -14.40 -0.32
C PHE A 91 18.15 -15.29 -0.54
N PHE A 92 16.97 -14.84 -0.11
CA PHE A 92 15.73 -15.60 -0.30
C PHE A 92 15.34 -15.69 -1.76
N LEU A 93 15.46 -14.58 -2.50
CA LEU A 93 15.10 -14.50 -3.90
C LEU A 93 16.06 -15.27 -4.81
N LEU A 94 17.33 -15.37 -4.43
CA LEU A 94 18.34 -16.16 -5.14
C LEU A 94 18.24 -17.65 -4.87
N SER A 95 17.51 -18.06 -3.84
CA SER A 95 17.31 -19.46 -3.53
C SER A 95 16.76 -20.25 -4.72
N GLN A 96 17.20 -21.50 -4.87
CA GLN A 96 16.66 -22.44 -5.88
C GLN A 96 15.15 -22.70 -5.68
N LYS A 97 14.61 -22.44 -4.47
CA LYS A 97 13.20 -22.54 -4.15
C LYS A 97 12.35 -21.41 -4.75
N ALA A 98 12.94 -20.25 -5.01
CA ALA A 98 12.29 -19.16 -5.72
C ALA A 98 12.24 -19.45 -7.22
N LYS A 99 11.19 -20.12 -7.71
CA LYS A 99 11.09 -20.57 -9.11
C LYS A 99 10.91 -19.41 -10.08
N LYS A 100 10.03 -18.47 -9.76
CA LYS A 100 9.82 -17.25 -10.56
C LYS A 100 9.56 -16.06 -9.66
N ILE A 101 10.09 -14.92 -10.10
CA ILE A 101 9.92 -13.63 -9.42
C ILE A 101 9.22 -12.70 -10.40
N TYR A 102 8.14 -12.11 -9.96
CA TYR A 102 7.33 -11.15 -10.72
C TYR A 102 7.28 -9.81 -10.02
N THR A 103 7.16 -8.75 -10.81
CA THR A 103 6.98 -7.37 -10.34
C THR A 103 5.78 -6.71 -11.00
N ARG A 104 5.32 -5.61 -10.42
CA ARG A 104 4.17 -4.84 -10.89
C ARG A 104 4.49 -3.87 -12.03
N ASP A 105 5.75 -3.63 -12.31
CA ASP A 105 6.22 -2.77 -13.39
C ASP A 105 7.49 -3.31 -14.04
N SER A 106 7.71 -2.93 -15.30
CA SER A 106 8.82 -3.40 -16.11
C SER A 106 10.17 -2.84 -15.67
N LEU A 107 10.21 -1.60 -15.16
CA LEU A 107 11.42 -0.97 -14.67
C LEU A 107 11.99 -1.73 -13.48
N THR A 108 11.12 -2.10 -12.52
CA THR A 108 11.49 -2.92 -11.38
C THR A 108 11.93 -4.33 -11.79
N ALA A 109 11.29 -4.93 -12.80
CA ALA A 109 11.72 -6.23 -13.33
C ALA A 109 13.14 -6.17 -13.88
N ASN A 110 13.46 -5.15 -14.66
CA ASN A 110 14.77 -4.95 -15.25
C ASN A 110 15.83 -4.69 -14.16
N ASP A 111 15.54 -3.78 -13.23
CA ASP A 111 16.45 -3.44 -12.13
C ASP A 111 16.77 -4.67 -11.26
N LEU A 112 15.76 -5.43 -10.85
CA LEU A 112 15.96 -6.64 -10.06
C LEU A 112 16.65 -7.76 -10.86
N THR A 113 16.41 -7.88 -12.16
CA THR A 113 17.13 -8.85 -13.02
C THR A 113 18.62 -8.56 -12.99
N LEU A 114 19.02 -7.29 -13.13
CA LEU A 114 20.43 -6.88 -13.06
C LEU A 114 21.02 -7.11 -11.66
N GLN A 115 20.30 -6.77 -10.61
CA GLN A 115 20.78 -6.89 -9.23
C GLN A 115 20.92 -8.34 -8.76
N LEU A 116 19.98 -9.20 -9.15
CA LEU A 116 19.92 -10.60 -8.74
C LEU A 116 20.65 -11.53 -9.70
N LYS A 117 21.02 -11.05 -10.90
CA LYS A 117 21.54 -11.91 -12.00
C LYS A 117 20.62 -13.12 -12.24
N LYS A 118 19.33 -12.95 -12.06
CA LYS A 118 18.27 -13.95 -12.18
C LYS A 118 17.08 -13.32 -12.88
N LYS A 119 16.44 -14.03 -13.82
CA LYS A 119 15.29 -13.50 -14.55
C LYS A 119 14.16 -13.13 -13.61
N VAL A 120 13.79 -11.85 -13.63
CA VAL A 120 12.60 -11.29 -13.00
C VAL A 120 11.67 -10.80 -14.11
N SER A 121 10.40 -11.08 -14.01
CA SER A 121 9.45 -10.80 -15.09
C SER A 121 8.39 -9.82 -14.65
N PHE A 122 7.96 -8.95 -15.54
CA PHE A 122 6.78 -8.13 -15.38
C PHE A 122 5.54 -8.95 -15.71
N LEU A 123 4.58 -9.01 -14.78
CA LEU A 123 3.32 -9.78 -14.93
C LEU A 123 2.11 -8.88 -15.21
N GLY A 124 2.28 -7.58 -15.26
CA GLY A 124 1.18 -6.61 -15.18
C GLY A 124 0.93 -6.16 -13.75
N ASN A 125 -0.05 -5.29 -13.57
CA ASN A 125 -0.49 -4.83 -12.26
C ASN A 125 -1.95 -5.24 -12.02
N PRO A 126 -2.22 -6.40 -11.38
CA PRO A 126 -3.59 -6.91 -11.17
C PRO A 126 -4.49 -5.95 -10.38
N PHE A 127 -3.91 -5.01 -9.62
CA PHE A 127 -4.70 -3.99 -8.94
C PHE A 127 -5.38 -3.02 -9.89
N MET A 128 -4.87 -2.92 -11.13
CA MET A 128 -5.44 -2.06 -12.17
C MET A 128 -6.53 -2.73 -12.99
N ASP A 129 -6.68 -4.06 -12.93
CA ASP A 129 -7.60 -4.81 -13.80
C ASP A 129 -9.06 -4.37 -13.63
N LYS A 130 -9.45 -3.96 -12.42
CA LYS A 130 -10.79 -3.46 -12.14
C LYS A 130 -11.09 -2.08 -12.72
N PHE A 131 -10.07 -1.31 -13.07
CA PHE A 131 -10.22 0.06 -13.56
C PHE A 131 -10.39 0.16 -15.06
N PHE A 132 -10.01 -0.87 -15.83
CA PHE A 132 -10.09 -0.87 -17.28
C PHE A 132 -11.51 -1.11 -17.84
N VAL A 133 -12.49 -1.46 -17.00
CA VAL A 133 -13.79 -1.99 -17.46
C VAL A 133 -14.92 -0.96 -17.40
N ARG A 134 -14.70 0.29 -16.96
CA ARG A 134 -15.80 1.25 -16.82
C ARG A 134 -15.62 2.49 -17.68
N ASN A 135 -15.97 2.38 -18.96
CA ASN A 135 -16.41 3.53 -19.76
C ASN A 135 -17.79 4.02 -19.25
N LYS A 136 -17.84 4.59 -18.04
CA LYS A 136 -18.96 5.47 -17.70
C LYS A 136 -18.61 6.83 -18.28
N GLU A 137 -19.40 7.27 -19.25
CA GLU A 137 -19.35 8.64 -19.70
C GLU A 137 -19.49 9.56 -18.48
N LEU A 138 -18.42 10.25 -18.14
CA LEU A 138 -18.45 11.29 -17.12
C LEU A 138 -19.35 12.39 -17.67
N LYS A 139 -20.42 12.71 -16.95
CA LYS A 139 -21.27 13.86 -17.30
C LYS A 139 -20.36 15.10 -17.35
N LYS A 140 -20.26 15.68 -18.55
CA LYS A 140 -19.35 16.80 -18.87
C LYS A 140 -19.71 18.15 -18.21
N SER A 141 -20.67 18.21 -17.29
CA SER A 141 -21.24 19.47 -16.81
C SER A 141 -20.61 20.09 -15.57
N GLU A 142 -19.74 19.36 -14.83
CA GLU A 142 -19.16 19.88 -13.58
C GLU A 142 -17.68 19.55 -13.49
N PHE A 143 -16.86 20.54 -13.20
CA PHE A 143 -15.46 20.33 -12.86
C PHE A 143 -15.38 19.60 -11.52
N SER A 144 -14.78 18.44 -11.53
CA SER A 144 -14.62 17.61 -10.33
C SER A 144 -13.14 17.29 -10.10
N ILE A 145 -12.66 17.57 -8.91
CA ILE A 145 -11.26 17.32 -8.51
C ILE A 145 -11.25 16.25 -7.43
N GLY A 146 -10.51 15.16 -7.67
CA GLY A 146 -10.24 14.13 -6.68
C GLY A 146 -9.05 14.51 -5.81
N LEU A 147 -9.21 14.44 -4.49
CA LEU A 147 -8.19 14.77 -3.49
C LEU A 147 -7.81 13.52 -2.70
N PHE A 148 -6.52 13.19 -2.67
CA PHE A 148 -6.01 11.94 -2.12
C PHE A 148 -4.98 12.23 -1.01
N PRO A 149 -5.39 12.37 0.26
CA PRO A 149 -4.46 12.66 1.37
C PRO A 149 -3.57 11.47 1.74
N GLY A 150 -3.80 10.31 1.14
CA GLY A 150 -3.06 9.10 1.44
C GLY A 150 -3.81 8.14 2.36
N SER A 151 -3.12 7.10 2.84
CA SER A 151 -3.77 6.00 3.57
C SER A 151 -3.09 5.63 4.88
N ARG A 152 -1.98 6.28 5.26
CA ARG A 152 -1.17 5.92 6.42
C ARG A 152 -1.08 7.04 7.43
N PHE A 153 -1.05 6.69 8.72
CA PHE A 153 -0.77 7.62 9.81
C PHE A 153 0.74 7.70 10.06
N PRO A 154 1.28 8.89 10.45
CA PRO A 154 0.56 10.17 10.65
C PRO A 154 0.29 10.97 9.37
N GLU A 155 0.93 10.63 8.26
CA GLU A 155 1.01 11.42 7.02
C GLU A 155 -0.36 11.78 6.42
N ILE A 156 -1.38 10.93 6.59
CA ILE A 156 -2.74 11.22 6.10
C ILE A 156 -3.33 12.48 6.72
N LEU A 157 -3.04 12.75 8.00
CA LEU A 157 -3.54 13.95 8.70
C LEU A 157 -2.82 15.20 8.19
N ASP A 158 -1.50 15.13 8.07
CA ASP A 158 -0.68 16.25 7.61
C ASP A 158 -1.03 16.62 6.17
N ASN A 159 -1.13 15.62 5.30
CA ASN A 159 -1.55 15.81 3.92
C ASN A 159 -2.98 16.34 3.80
N PHE A 160 -3.91 15.86 4.65
CA PHE A 160 -5.29 16.33 4.65
C PHE A 160 -5.35 17.83 5.00
N VAL A 161 -4.62 18.25 6.04
CA VAL A 161 -4.51 19.64 6.44
C VAL A 161 -3.88 20.48 5.34
N LEU A 162 -2.77 20.03 4.74
CA LEU A 162 -2.11 20.71 3.65
C LEU A 162 -3.02 20.91 2.42
N ILE A 163 -3.79 19.88 2.06
CA ILE A 163 -4.78 19.98 0.97
C ILE A 163 -5.81 21.07 1.28
N LEU A 164 -6.31 21.13 2.53
CA LEU A 164 -7.26 22.18 2.92
C LEU A 164 -6.66 23.57 2.84
N GLU A 165 -5.40 23.74 3.25
CA GLU A 165 -4.66 25.02 3.11
C GLU A 165 -4.56 25.46 1.65
N VAL A 166 -4.24 24.54 0.74
CA VAL A 166 -4.22 24.83 -0.69
C VAL A 166 -5.62 25.23 -1.20
N LEU A 167 -6.68 24.55 -0.78
CA LEU A 167 -8.04 24.89 -1.17
C LEU A 167 -8.47 26.26 -0.63
N GLU A 168 -8.10 26.60 0.59
CA GLU A 168 -8.34 27.92 1.19
C GLU A 168 -7.62 29.02 0.42
N ALA A 169 -6.36 28.82 0.05
CA ALA A 169 -5.60 29.75 -0.75
C ALA A 169 -6.15 29.95 -2.18
N LEU A 170 -6.87 28.95 -2.70
CA LEU A 170 -7.50 29.01 -4.02
C LEU A 170 -8.96 29.48 -3.98
N SER A 171 -9.54 29.72 -2.80
CA SER A 171 -10.97 30.02 -2.61
C SER A 171 -11.42 31.31 -3.32
N ASP A 172 -10.52 32.28 -3.50
CA ASP A 172 -10.78 33.57 -4.15
C ASP A 172 -10.79 33.50 -5.68
N LEU A 173 -10.41 32.35 -6.24
CA LEU A 173 -10.44 32.18 -7.70
C LEU A 173 -11.88 32.16 -8.23
N ARG A 174 -12.13 32.93 -9.29
CA ARG A 174 -13.46 33.16 -9.90
C ARG A 174 -14.26 31.87 -10.18
N TYR A 175 -13.57 30.75 -10.44
CA TYR A 175 -14.21 29.48 -10.79
C TYR A 175 -14.25 28.47 -9.65
N PHE A 176 -13.67 28.79 -8.48
CA PHE A 176 -13.56 27.85 -7.36
C PHE A 176 -14.93 27.31 -6.92
N GLN A 177 -15.96 28.16 -6.84
CA GLN A 177 -17.31 27.76 -6.42
C GLN A 177 -18.00 26.78 -7.38
N LYS A 178 -17.50 26.64 -8.63
CA LYS A 178 -18.03 25.72 -9.62
C LYS A 178 -17.34 24.36 -9.63
N ILE A 179 -16.35 24.17 -8.75
CA ILE A 179 -15.56 22.94 -8.64
C ILE A 179 -16.10 22.06 -7.53
N GLN A 180 -16.40 20.81 -7.84
CA GLN A 180 -16.71 19.80 -6.86
C GLN A 180 -15.43 19.12 -6.37
N PHE A 181 -15.14 19.16 -5.07
CA PHE A 181 -14.00 18.50 -4.45
C PHE A 181 -14.44 17.17 -3.83
N ASN A 182 -13.76 16.08 -4.21
CA ASN A 182 -14.04 14.74 -3.73
C ASN A 182 -12.82 14.18 -3.00
N PHE A 183 -12.93 13.98 -1.69
CA PHE A 183 -11.85 13.38 -0.90
C PHE A 183 -11.97 11.86 -0.89
N ALA A 184 -10.90 11.17 -1.29
CA ALA A 184 -10.76 9.73 -1.11
C ALA A 184 -10.16 9.45 0.27
N ILE A 185 -11.01 9.10 1.23
CA ILE A 185 -10.61 8.92 2.63
C ILE A 185 -10.71 7.45 3.01
N VAL A 186 -9.65 6.95 3.66
CA VAL A 186 -9.63 5.58 4.19
C VAL A 186 -10.41 5.49 5.52
N ASN A 187 -10.93 4.29 5.81
CA ASN A 187 -11.70 4.03 7.03
C ASN A 187 -10.93 4.30 8.34
N ALA A 188 -9.59 4.31 8.28
CA ALA A 188 -8.76 4.62 9.44
C ALA A 188 -8.92 6.07 9.93
N LEU A 189 -9.31 7.00 9.06
CA LEU A 189 -9.61 8.38 9.41
C LEU A 189 -11.11 8.52 9.69
N SER A 190 -11.48 8.62 10.96
CA SER A 190 -12.89 8.68 11.38
C SER A 190 -13.59 9.95 10.89
N SER A 191 -14.86 9.82 10.56
CA SER A 191 -15.70 10.97 10.14
C SER A 191 -15.77 12.07 11.20
N SER A 192 -15.68 11.71 12.49
CA SER A 192 -15.64 12.68 13.61
C SER A 192 -14.36 13.52 13.56
N LYS A 193 -13.21 12.90 13.30
CA LYS A 193 -11.93 13.61 13.19
C LYS A 193 -11.90 14.55 11.99
N ILE A 194 -12.45 14.12 10.86
CA ILE A 194 -12.60 14.95 9.67
C ILE A 194 -13.46 16.18 9.98
N LYS A 195 -14.64 15.98 10.60
CA LYS A 195 -15.52 17.07 11.00
C LYS A 195 -14.84 18.07 11.93
N GLU A 196 -14.09 17.57 12.93
CA GLU A 196 -13.32 18.41 13.85
C GLU A 196 -12.32 19.31 13.11
N ILE A 197 -11.58 18.74 12.13
CA ILE A 197 -10.60 19.50 11.34
C ILE A 197 -11.30 20.58 10.51
N PHE A 198 -12.40 20.26 9.83
CA PHE A 198 -13.18 21.22 9.05
C PHE A 198 -13.74 22.36 9.91
N GLN A 199 -14.32 22.02 11.08
CA GLN A 199 -14.87 23.02 12.02
C GLN A 199 -13.79 23.98 12.54
N LYS A 200 -12.62 23.46 12.90
CA LYS A 200 -11.49 24.27 13.37
C LYS A 200 -10.97 25.25 12.31
N ARG A 201 -11.18 24.94 11.03
CA ARG A 201 -10.75 25.78 9.89
C ARG A 201 -11.92 26.65 9.34
N GLY A 202 -13.07 26.68 10.00
CA GLY A 202 -14.20 27.50 9.57
C GLY A 202 -14.95 27.02 8.33
N TRP A 203 -14.74 25.77 7.92
CA TRP A 203 -15.54 25.17 6.83
C TRP A 203 -16.95 24.87 7.35
N LEU A 204 -17.90 25.68 6.94
CA LEU A 204 -19.32 25.57 7.29
C LEU A 204 -20.05 24.75 6.23
N ASN A 205 -21.02 23.91 6.62
CA ASN A 205 -21.88 23.06 5.80
C ASN A 205 -21.26 21.75 5.26
N LEU A 206 -21.05 20.80 6.20
CA LEU A 206 -20.68 19.43 5.89
C LEU A 206 -21.90 18.49 5.74
N GLU A 207 -22.96 18.93 5.11
CA GLU A 207 -24.22 18.14 5.01
C GLU A 207 -24.11 16.88 4.11
N LYS A 208 -23.04 16.69 3.35
CA LYS A 208 -22.93 15.55 2.42
C LYS A 208 -21.57 14.85 2.46
N ILE A 209 -21.15 14.37 3.62
CA ILE A 209 -20.14 13.28 3.61
C ILE A 209 -20.92 12.00 3.27
N LYS A 210 -21.08 11.72 1.99
CA LYS A 210 -21.54 10.40 1.54
C LYS A 210 -20.33 9.46 1.58
N ASN A 211 -20.26 8.59 2.57
CA ASN A 211 -19.38 7.43 2.55
C ASN A 211 -19.86 6.51 1.42
N LYS A 212 -19.32 6.69 0.21
CA LYS A 212 -19.41 5.69 -0.83
C LYS A 212 -18.18 4.81 -0.72
N TYR A 213 -18.37 3.62 -0.15
CA TYR A 213 -17.40 2.55 -0.29
C TYR A 213 -17.30 2.17 -1.77
N LEU A 214 -16.10 2.18 -2.30
CA LEU A 214 -15.75 1.58 -3.58
C LEU A 214 -15.47 0.09 -3.39
#